data_4585680aa48d55c254b3fab2f4cd8469
#
_entry.id   4585680aa48d55c254b3fab2f4cd8469
#
_cell.length_a   1.000
_cell.length_b   1.000
_cell.length_c   1.000
_cell.angle_alpha   90.00
_cell.angle_beta   90.00
_cell.angle_gamma   90.00
#
_symmetry.space_group_name_H-M   'P 1'
#
loop_
_entity.id
_entity.type
_entity.pdbx_description
1 polymer ?
#
loop_
_entity_poly.entity_id
_entity_poly.type
_entity_poly.pdbx_seq_one_letter_code
_entity_poly.pdbx_strand_id
1 'polypeptide(L)'
;MDDPSSVGGVTWAKDGRVVNNPNRSVERHLDQWAFPDRESLELDFVESMPLDVPAVLSMERFTTMQTSRGCPWPCVFCDIPIFNEGKWRARSADHVVAELKYLEANGYGSVYFVDDHFLLQPKRIEAICQGVIDAKLSIQWGIEGRVDSVAQHLFPIMAQAHCRTVMFGIESGSQKILDRLQKEQTLEEVETAVKNAKKAGIEIVHGFFTVGNPDETVEDMEKTFEFASRLPLDTFGFNRLCVYRGTPLWQEYVKRGLVSDAKDWYKYFKCSEIDPTCLPGEVINQVRQEGLKKLFLYKLTRYPIQTFKLLRRFLRYMPFRDVAYLIMKPFLGQKKGATKAEVLSRAVEHAEMKDAAAQLTQLSDELLHNVMEESKAERQRIQQEAEGTRELPMVQTR
;
A
#
# COMPACT_ATOMS: atom_id res chain seq x y z
N MET A 1 -1.94 13.80 36.12
CA MET A 1 -1.77 12.69 35.15
C MET A 1 -1.88 11.42 35.95
N ASP A 2 -2.78 10.55 35.51
CA ASP A 2 -2.95 9.26 36.13
C ASP A 2 -1.69 8.40 35.95
N ASP A 3 -1.50 7.41 36.84
CA ASP A 3 -0.32 6.55 36.84
C ASP A 3 -0.18 5.83 35.47
N PRO A 4 0.88 6.10 34.67
CA PRO A 4 1.06 5.50 33.36
C PRO A 4 1.21 3.97 33.40
N SER A 5 1.55 3.40 34.60
CA SER A 5 1.71 1.95 34.75
C SER A 5 0.42 1.17 34.52
N SER A 6 -0.74 1.82 34.67
CA SER A 6 -2.07 1.22 34.47
C SER A 6 -2.54 1.20 33.03
N VAL A 7 -1.83 1.89 32.12
CA VAL A 7 -2.25 2.06 30.73
C VAL A 7 -1.53 1.06 29.82
N GLY A 8 -2.26 0.09 29.29
CA GLY A 8 -1.71 -0.91 28.37
C GLY A 8 -1.11 -0.26 27.08
N GLY A 9 -0.01 -0.81 26.58
CA GLY A 9 0.65 -0.37 25.36
C GLY A 9 1.44 0.94 25.45
N VAL A 10 1.61 1.48 26.66
CA VAL A 10 2.39 2.70 26.90
C VAL A 10 3.83 2.34 27.25
N THR A 11 4.76 3.07 26.65
CA THR A 11 6.17 3.08 27.05
C THR A 11 6.46 4.40 27.75
N TRP A 12 7.05 4.35 28.94
CA TRP A 12 7.31 5.51 29.78
C TRP A 12 8.64 5.40 30.53
N ALA A 13 9.13 6.48 31.09
CA ALA A 13 10.35 6.50 31.86
C ALA A 13 10.06 6.56 33.36
N LYS A 14 10.68 5.67 34.16
CA LYS A 14 10.65 5.67 35.61
C LYS A 14 12.09 5.56 36.12
N ASP A 15 12.50 6.50 36.95
CA ASP A 15 13.83 6.53 37.56
C ASP A 15 14.98 6.34 36.55
N GLY A 16 14.87 6.98 35.37
CA GLY A 16 15.83 6.90 34.27
C GLY A 16 15.82 5.57 33.49
N ARG A 17 14.87 4.68 33.77
CA ARG A 17 14.68 3.41 33.05
C ARG A 17 13.46 3.44 32.17
N VAL A 18 13.55 2.81 31.02
CA VAL A 18 12.40 2.60 30.12
C VAL A 18 11.55 1.45 30.66
N VAL A 19 10.26 1.71 30.86
CA VAL A 19 9.25 0.71 31.27
C VAL A 19 8.27 0.54 30.12
N ASN A 20 8.06 -0.69 29.70
CA ASN A 20 7.06 -1.05 28.69
C ASN A 20 5.90 -1.76 29.39
N ASN A 21 4.71 -1.20 29.31
CA ASN A 21 3.51 -1.88 29.76
C ASN A 21 3.10 -2.98 28.76
N PRO A 22 2.35 -4.01 29.22
CA PRO A 22 1.81 -5.02 28.32
C PRO A 22 1.02 -4.38 27.16
N ASN A 23 1.12 -4.96 25.97
CA ASN A 23 0.36 -4.49 24.83
C ASN A 23 -1.15 -4.57 25.09
N ARG A 24 -1.91 -3.64 24.54
CA ARG A 24 -3.37 -3.77 24.46
C ARG A 24 -3.72 -4.71 23.32
N SER A 25 -4.79 -5.49 23.52
CA SER A 25 -5.41 -6.19 22.39
C SER A 25 -5.94 -5.19 21.37
N VAL A 26 -5.90 -5.57 20.08
CA VAL A 26 -6.46 -4.74 19.02
C VAL A 26 -7.98 -4.62 19.19
N GLU A 27 -8.48 -3.38 19.11
CA GLU A 27 -9.92 -3.11 19.19
C GLU A 27 -10.66 -3.69 17.98
N ARG A 28 -11.71 -4.46 18.24
CA ARG A 28 -12.51 -5.14 17.20
C ARG A 28 -13.71 -4.33 16.75
N HIS A 29 -14.30 -3.53 17.62
CA HIS A 29 -15.52 -2.77 17.36
C HIS A 29 -15.20 -1.34 16.92
N LEU A 30 -14.88 -1.15 15.63
CA LEU A 30 -14.43 0.14 15.12
C LEU A 30 -15.55 1.20 15.05
N ASP A 31 -16.82 0.80 15.05
CA ASP A 31 -17.96 1.72 15.01
C ASP A 31 -18.17 2.53 16.29
N GLN A 32 -17.54 2.14 17.39
CA GLN A 32 -17.61 2.92 18.62
C GLN A 32 -16.87 4.25 18.58
N TRP A 33 -16.00 4.44 17.58
CA TRP A 33 -15.23 5.67 17.44
C TRP A 33 -16.01 6.73 16.68
N ALA A 34 -16.01 7.96 17.22
CA ALA A 34 -16.57 9.11 16.52
C ALA A 34 -15.83 9.36 15.19
N PHE A 35 -16.48 10.03 14.26
CA PHE A 35 -15.82 10.50 13.05
C PHE A 35 -14.72 11.49 13.42
N PRO A 36 -13.60 11.49 12.68
CA PRO A 36 -12.55 12.48 12.89
C PRO A 36 -13.08 13.90 12.74
N ASP A 37 -12.70 14.77 13.66
CA ASP A 37 -12.95 16.21 13.54
C ASP A 37 -12.00 16.79 12.48
N ARG A 38 -12.53 16.98 11.29
CA ARG A 38 -11.79 17.57 10.15
C ARG A 38 -11.95 19.08 10.06
N GLU A 39 -12.93 19.62 10.79
CA GLU A 39 -13.22 21.06 10.77
C GLU A 39 -12.20 21.86 11.60
N SER A 40 -11.58 21.20 12.59
CA SER A 40 -10.50 21.80 13.37
C SER A 40 -9.15 21.84 12.64
N LEU A 41 -9.04 21.17 11.48
CA LEU A 41 -7.82 21.21 10.67
C LEU A 41 -7.84 22.42 9.74
N GLU A 42 -6.76 23.20 9.73
CA GLU A 42 -6.56 24.24 8.73
C GLU A 42 -6.45 23.60 7.34
N LEU A 43 -7.37 23.93 6.44
CA LEU A 43 -7.48 23.33 5.10
C LEU A 43 -6.23 23.54 4.25
N ASP A 44 -5.46 24.59 4.47
CA ASP A 44 -4.20 24.88 3.79
C ASP A 44 -3.18 23.73 3.90
N PHE A 45 -3.29 22.93 4.97
CA PHE A 45 -2.44 21.75 5.15
C PHE A 45 -2.81 20.63 4.18
N VAL A 46 -4.08 20.41 3.90
CA VAL A 46 -4.57 19.37 2.99
C VAL A 46 -4.25 19.74 1.53
N GLU A 47 -4.33 21.03 1.19
CA GLU A 47 -3.98 21.56 -0.13
C GLU A 47 -2.46 21.48 -0.40
N SER A 48 -1.63 21.44 0.64
CA SER A 48 -0.18 21.34 0.55
C SER A 48 0.35 19.90 0.52
N MET A 49 -0.52 18.87 0.55
CA MET A 49 -0.07 17.48 0.49
C MET A 49 0.74 17.20 -0.79
N PRO A 50 1.92 16.55 -0.66
CA PRO A 50 2.72 16.22 -1.83
C PRO A 50 1.89 15.40 -2.83
N LEU A 51 2.02 15.73 -4.09
CA LEU A 51 1.38 15.07 -5.25
C LEU A 51 1.66 13.57 -5.42
N ASP A 52 2.31 12.94 -4.45
CA ASP A 52 2.57 11.49 -4.41
C ASP A 52 1.32 10.68 -4.01
N VAL A 53 0.32 11.29 -3.37
CA VAL A 53 -1.05 10.74 -3.40
C VAL A 53 -1.55 11.05 -4.82
N PRO A 54 -1.84 10.04 -5.63
CA PRO A 54 -2.15 10.29 -7.03
C PRO A 54 -3.21 11.37 -7.11
N ALA A 55 -2.98 12.37 -7.91
CA ALA A 55 -3.94 13.40 -8.33
C ALA A 55 -5.15 12.79 -9.07
N VAL A 56 -5.62 11.71 -8.53
CA VAL A 56 -6.38 10.65 -9.08
C VAL A 56 -7.82 10.79 -8.66
N LEU A 57 -8.00 11.45 -7.54
CA LEU A 57 -9.32 11.83 -7.08
C LEU A 57 -9.58 13.27 -7.54
N SER A 58 -10.82 13.61 -7.81
CA SER A 58 -11.15 15.00 -8.10
C SER A 58 -10.66 15.84 -6.91
N MET A 59 -9.84 16.83 -7.15
CA MET A 59 -9.19 17.62 -6.10
C MET A 59 -10.14 18.66 -5.48
N GLU A 60 -11.45 18.52 -5.68
CA GLU A 60 -12.44 19.35 -5.00
C GLU A 60 -12.59 18.87 -3.57
N ARG A 61 -12.05 19.62 -2.63
CA ARG A 61 -12.08 19.36 -1.18
C ARG A 61 -11.97 17.88 -0.83
N PHE A 62 -10.75 17.39 -0.89
CA PHE A 62 -10.36 16.01 -0.67
C PHE A 62 -10.11 15.70 0.82
N THR A 63 -10.42 14.47 1.26
CA THR A 63 -10.00 13.96 2.57
C THR A 63 -9.69 12.46 2.51
N THR A 64 -9.17 11.93 3.63
CA THR A 64 -8.96 10.50 3.82
C THR A 64 -9.97 9.93 4.81
N MET A 65 -10.23 8.63 4.71
CA MET A 65 -11.12 7.89 5.60
C MET A 65 -10.60 6.47 5.78
N GLN A 66 -10.62 5.97 7.01
CA GLN A 66 -10.25 4.59 7.29
C GLN A 66 -11.52 3.79 7.58
N THR A 67 -11.79 2.78 6.76
CA THR A 67 -12.99 1.94 6.89
C THR A 67 -12.69 0.57 7.48
N SER A 68 -11.43 0.11 7.35
CA SER A 68 -10.93 -1.13 7.95
C SER A 68 -9.46 -1.00 8.35
N ARG A 69 -8.99 -1.91 9.18
CA ARG A 69 -7.61 -1.98 9.65
C ARG A 69 -7.11 -3.41 9.60
N GLY A 70 -5.83 -3.55 9.22
CA GLY A 70 -5.14 -4.81 9.17
C GLY A 70 -5.24 -5.49 7.81
N CYS A 71 -4.34 -6.44 7.63
CA CYS A 71 -4.27 -7.29 6.46
C CYS A 71 -3.73 -8.65 6.91
N PRO A 72 -4.40 -9.77 6.59
CA PRO A 72 -4.00 -11.09 7.07
C PRO A 72 -2.97 -11.80 6.17
N TRP A 73 -2.41 -11.13 5.16
CA TRP A 73 -1.41 -11.71 4.26
C TRP A 73 0.01 -11.65 4.85
N PRO A 74 0.83 -12.69 4.64
CA PRO A 74 2.14 -12.84 5.25
C PRO A 74 3.28 -12.21 4.45
N CYS A 75 3.02 -11.15 3.67
CA CYS A 75 4.06 -10.52 2.86
C CYS A 75 5.27 -10.17 3.72
N VAL A 76 6.45 -10.71 3.40
CA VAL A 76 7.65 -10.64 4.26
C VAL A 76 8.19 -9.24 4.51
N PHE A 77 7.84 -8.29 3.66
CA PHE A 77 8.30 -6.89 3.73
C PHE A 77 7.31 -5.98 4.47
N CYS A 78 6.08 -6.45 4.72
CA CYS A 78 4.97 -5.63 5.22
C CYS A 78 4.88 -5.69 6.75
N ASP A 79 4.75 -4.54 7.39
CA ASP A 79 4.60 -4.41 8.84
C ASP A 79 3.13 -4.42 9.31
N ILE A 80 2.17 -4.32 8.42
CA ILE A 80 0.74 -4.28 8.74
C ILE A 80 0.27 -5.49 9.56
N PRO A 81 0.64 -6.75 9.25
CA PRO A 81 0.29 -7.89 10.08
C PRO A 81 0.82 -7.79 11.51
N ILE A 82 2.02 -7.20 11.68
CA ILE A 82 2.65 -7.06 13.00
C ILE A 82 1.86 -6.09 13.88
N PHE A 83 1.54 -4.90 13.37
CA PHE A 83 0.77 -3.88 14.11
C PHE A 83 -0.67 -4.29 14.38
N ASN A 84 -1.23 -5.17 13.57
CA ASN A 84 -2.62 -5.60 13.68
C ASN A 84 -2.76 -7.03 14.22
N GLU A 85 -1.68 -7.65 14.72
CA GLU A 85 -1.66 -9.03 15.23
C GLU A 85 -2.22 -10.04 14.21
N GLY A 86 -1.93 -9.84 12.92
CA GLY A 86 -2.47 -10.64 11.82
C GLY A 86 -3.98 -10.54 11.59
N LYS A 87 -4.67 -9.68 12.34
CA LYS A 87 -6.14 -9.57 12.32
C LYS A 87 -6.60 -8.44 11.40
N TRP A 88 -7.66 -8.73 10.65
CA TRP A 88 -8.40 -7.71 9.92
C TRP A 88 -9.71 -7.41 10.65
N ARG A 89 -10.10 -6.16 10.69
CA ARG A 89 -11.33 -5.69 11.30
C ARG A 89 -11.84 -4.44 10.61
N ALA A 90 -13.15 -4.27 10.55
CA ALA A 90 -13.79 -3.24 9.77
C ALA A 90 -14.91 -2.54 10.53
N ARG A 91 -15.19 -1.33 10.09
CA ARG A 91 -16.42 -0.62 10.42
C ARG A 91 -17.59 -1.23 9.64
N SER A 92 -18.80 -1.16 10.20
CA SER A 92 -20.02 -1.58 9.49
C SER A 92 -20.24 -0.74 8.24
N ALA A 93 -20.98 -1.28 7.29
CA ALA A 93 -21.38 -0.55 6.09
C ALA A 93 -22.17 0.72 6.43
N ASP A 94 -23.09 0.63 7.38
CA ASP A 94 -23.91 1.78 7.82
C ASP A 94 -23.06 2.90 8.40
N HIS A 95 -22.05 2.57 9.21
CA HIS A 95 -21.13 3.54 9.80
C HIS A 95 -20.26 4.23 8.74
N VAL A 96 -19.82 3.48 7.72
CA VAL A 96 -19.06 4.02 6.58
C VAL A 96 -19.94 4.97 5.75
N VAL A 97 -21.15 4.55 5.41
CA VAL A 97 -22.09 5.36 4.63
C VAL A 97 -22.51 6.62 5.40
N ALA A 98 -22.69 6.51 6.73
CA ALA A 98 -23.01 7.68 7.56
C ALA A 98 -21.88 8.73 7.52
N GLU A 99 -20.59 8.31 7.56
CA GLU A 99 -19.48 9.25 7.43
C GLU A 99 -19.39 9.84 6.02
N LEU A 100 -19.64 9.06 4.96
CA LEU A 100 -19.68 9.60 3.60
C LEU A 100 -20.76 10.66 3.43
N LYS A 101 -21.96 10.44 4.01
CA LYS A 101 -23.05 11.45 4.06
C LYS A 101 -22.60 12.72 4.79
N TYR A 102 -21.96 12.56 5.93
CA TYR A 102 -21.43 13.67 6.70
C TYR A 102 -20.40 14.47 5.89
N LEU A 103 -19.46 13.77 5.22
CA LEU A 103 -18.42 14.41 4.41
C LEU A 103 -19.02 15.17 3.22
N GLU A 104 -19.95 14.57 2.48
CA GLU A 104 -20.61 15.25 1.36
C GLU A 104 -21.39 16.49 1.82
N ALA A 105 -22.13 16.38 2.93
CA ALA A 105 -22.88 17.51 3.50
C ALA A 105 -21.97 18.66 3.94
N ASN A 106 -20.70 18.38 4.29
CA ASN A 106 -19.67 19.38 4.61
C ASN A 106 -18.82 19.79 3.39
N GLY A 107 -19.28 19.47 2.17
CA GLY A 107 -18.68 19.95 0.92
C GLY A 107 -17.46 19.18 0.45
N TYR A 108 -17.17 17.98 1.00
CA TYR A 108 -16.11 17.13 0.46
C TYR A 108 -16.60 16.46 -0.83
N GLY A 109 -15.84 16.62 -1.91
CA GLY A 109 -16.15 16.04 -3.23
C GLY A 109 -15.51 14.67 -3.44
N SER A 110 -14.47 14.35 -2.67
CA SER A 110 -13.76 13.08 -2.81
C SER A 110 -13.12 12.60 -1.51
N VAL A 111 -13.02 11.26 -1.40
CA VAL A 111 -12.46 10.55 -0.24
C VAL A 111 -11.54 9.43 -0.70
N TYR A 112 -10.38 9.32 -0.08
CA TYR A 112 -9.51 8.18 -0.27
C TYR A 112 -9.59 7.26 0.96
N PHE A 113 -9.94 5.99 0.75
CA PHE A 113 -9.95 5.00 1.81
C PHE A 113 -8.53 4.49 2.04
N VAL A 114 -7.95 4.90 3.17
CA VAL A 114 -6.58 4.51 3.59
C VAL A 114 -6.58 3.18 4.34
N ASP A 115 -7.36 2.23 3.83
CA ASP A 115 -7.45 0.88 4.38
C ASP A 115 -6.22 0.06 3.94
N ASP A 116 -5.65 -0.73 4.85
CA ASP A 116 -4.57 -1.66 4.52
C ASP A 116 -4.99 -2.69 3.45
N HIS A 117 -6.28 -3.06 3.43
CA HIS A 117 -6.89 -3.88 2.41
C HIS A 117 -8.42 -3.76 2.43
N PHE A 118 -9.00 -3.00 1.52
CA PHE A 118 -10.45 -2.77 1.45
C PHE A 118 -11.23 -4.01 0.94
N LEU A 119 -10.67 -4.76 0.00
CA LEU A 119 -11.39 -5.77 -0.82
C LEU A 119 -11.52 -7.15 -0.13
N LEU A 120 -11.61 -7.23 1.20
CA LEU A 120 -11.61 -8.50 1.93
C LEU A 120 -13.00 -9.11 2.17
N GLN A 121 -14.03 -8.29 2.36
CA GLN A 121 -15.36 -8.76 2.75
C GLN A 121 -16.42 -8.33 1.73
N PRO A 122 -16.75 -9.20 0.75
CA PRO A 122 -17.67 -8.85 -0.35
C PRO A 122 -19.02 -8.32 0.10
N LYS A 123 -19.68 -8.97 1.06
CA LYS A 123 -20.99 -8.51 1.59
C LYS A 123 -20.96 -7.09 2.13
N ARG A 124 -19.87 -6.74 2.85
CA ARG A 124 -19.71 -5.40 3.38
C ARG A 124 -19.52 -4.37 2.26
N ILE A 125 -18.71 -4.69 1.26
CA ILE A 125 -18.48 -3.81 0.10
C ILE A 125 -19.77 -3.57 -0.66
N GLU A 126 -20.53 -4.63 -0.93
CA GLU A 126 -21.83 -4.55 -1.58
C GLU A 126 -22.79 -3.65 -0.79
N ALA A 127 -22.87 -3.83 0.55
CA ALA A 127 -23.71 -3.01 1.42
C ALA A 127 -23.28 -1.54 1.44
N ILE A 128 -21.97 -1.24 1.44
CA ILE A 128 -21.47 0.14 1.31
C ILE A 128 -21.90 0.74 -0.02
N CYS A 129 -21.69 0.03 -1.14
CA CYS A 129 -22.05 0.51 -2.46
C CYS A 129 -23.54 0.76 -2.57
N GLN A 130 -24.39 -0.18 -2.09
CA GLN A 130 -25.83 -0.02 -2.09
C GLN A 130 -26.26 1.18 -1.24
N GLY A 131 -25.69 1.34 -0.05
CA GLY A 131 -25.96 2.50 0.82
C GLY A 131 -25.59 3.84 0.19
N VAL A 132 -24.49 3.90 -0.57
CA VAL A 132 -24.10 5.09 -1.35
C VAL A 132 -25.13 5.40 -2.45
N ILE A 133 -25.54 4.37 -3.19
CA ILE A 133 -26.53 4.47 -4.28
C ILE A 133 -27.90 4.90 -3.74
N ASP A 134 -28.40 4.25 -2.69
CA ASP A 134 -29.71 4.53 -2.09
C ASP A 134 -29.77 5.93 -1.49
N ALA A 135 -28.67 6.38 -0.91
CA ALA A 135 -28.52 7.73 -0.39
C ALA A 135 -28.29 8.79 -1.48
N LYS A 136 -28.13 8.35 -2.75
CA LYS A 136 -27.85 9.22 -3.91
C LYS A 136 -26.64 10.13 -3.69
N LEU A 137 -25.61 9.62 -3.00
CA LEU A 137 -24.37 10.36 -2.78
C LEU A 137 -23.61 10.49 -4.10
N SER A 138 -22.99 11.64 -4.30
CA SER A 138 -22.15 11.95 -5.48
C SER A 138 -20.65 11.93 -5.18
N ILE A 139 -20.29 11.84 -3.89
CA ILE A 139 -18.92 11.82 -3.41
C ILE A 139 -18.10 10.71 -4.06
N GLN A 140 -16.98 11.07 -4.66
CA GLN A 140 -16.10 10.11 -5.33
C GLN A 140 -15.17 9.47 -4.30
N TRP A 141 -14.82 8.21 -4.51
CA TRP A 141 -13.89 7.53 -3.61
C TRP A 141 -12.92 6.61 -4.34
N GLY A 142 -11.81 6.32 -3.67
CA GLY A 142 -10.78 5.41 -4.14
C GLY A 142 -10.30 4.49 -3.04
N ILE A 143 -9.72 3.35 -3.43
CA ILE A 143 -9.28 2.29 -2.52
C ILE A 143 -7.91 1.73 -2.88
N GLU A 144 -7.29 1.08 -1.89
CA GLU A 144 -6.20 0.12 -2.10
C GLU A 144 -6.67 -1.32 -1.89
N GLY A 145 -6.06 -2.23 -2.61
CA GLY A 145 -6.36 -3.65 -2.46
C GLY A 145 -5.35 -4.56 -3.17
N ARG A 146 -5.53 -5.85 -2.91
CA ARG A 146 -4.77 -6.91 -3.58
C ARG A 146 -5.49 -7.36 -4.85
N VAL A 147 -4.73 -7.89 -5.79
CA VAL A 147 -5.27 -8.38 -7.08
C VAL A 147 -6.01 -9.72 -6.94
N ASP A 148 -5.62 -10.56 -6.00
CA ASP A 148 -6.20 -11.87 -5.69
C ASP A 148 -7.49 -11.81 -4.85
N SER A 149 -8.09 -10.61 -4.78
CA SER A 149 -9.29 -10.41 -3.97
C SER A 149 -10.52 -11.14 -4.51
N VAL A 150 -11.25 -11.77 -3.61
CA VAL A 150 -12.55 -12.40 -3.87
C VAL A 150 -13.65 -11.40 -4.26
N ALA A 151 -13.42 -10.11 -4.07
CA ALA A 151 -14.40 -9.05 -4.32
C ALA A 151 -14.33 -8.43 -5.72
N GLN A 152 -13.51 -8.95 -6.64
CA GLN A 152 -13.38 -8.38 -8.01
C GLN A 152 -14.68 -8.31 -8.78
N HIS A 153 -15.63 -9.23 -8.53
CA HIS A 153 -16.96 -9.24 -9.15
C HIS A 153 -17.81 -8.03 -8.76
N LEU A 154 -17.41 -7.29 -7.70
CA LEU A 154 -18.11 -6.09 -7.23
C LEU A 154 -17.63 -4.79 -7.89
N PHE A 155 -16.59 -4.80 -8.71
CA PHE A 155 -16.13 -3.59 -9.39
C PHE A 155 -17.24 -2.85 -10.17
N PRO A 156 -18.20 -3.52 -10.84
CA PRO A 156 -19.32 -2.81 -11.49
C PRO A 156 -20.19 -1.99 -10.52
N ILE A 157 -20.61 -2.56 -9.39
CA ILE A 157 -21.40 -1.83 -8.40
C ILE A 157 -20.56 -0.76 -7.69
N MET A 158 -19.27 -1.01 -7.46
CA MET A 158 -18.35 -0.01 -6.93
C MET A 158 -18.24 1.20 -7.86
N ALA A 159 -18.10 0.98 -9.18
CA ALA A 159 -18.08 2.05 -10.17
C ALA A 159 -19.40 2.84 -10.20
N GLN A 160 -20.53 2.16 -10.08
CA GLN A 160 -21.86 2.78 -9.97
C GLN A 160 -21.98 3.60 -8.69
N ALA A 161 -21.40 3.14 -7.58
CA ALA A 161 -21.34 3.85 -6.30
C ALA A 161 -20.22 4.92 -6.24
N HIS A 162 -19.75 5.40 -7.38
CA HIS A 162 -18.73 6.43 -7.52
C HIS A 162 -17.31 6.05 -7.05
N CYS A 163 -16.97 4.77 -6.95
CA CYS A 163 -15.56 4.36 -6.86
C CYS A 163 -14.87 4.70 -8.19
N ARG A 164 -13.96 5.66 -8.16
CA ARG A 164 -13.26 6.14 -9.36
C ARG A 164 -11.85 5.59 -9.48
N THR A 165 -11.28 5.16 -8.37
CA THR A 165 -9.88 4.73 -8.31
C THR A 165 -9.74 3.42 -7.56
N VAL A 166 -9.00 2.50 -8.15
CA VAL A 166 -8.53 1.28 -7.50
C VAL A 166 -7.01 1.20 -7.66
N MET A 167 -6.32 1.04 -6.55
CA MET A 167 -4.87 0.89 -6.53
C MET A 167 -4.50 -0.53 -6.10
N PHE A 168 -3.68 -1.19 -6.89
CA PHE A 168 -3.24 -2.56 -6.62
C PHE A 168 -1.78 -2.61 -6.22
N GLY A 169 -1.49 -3.29 -5.10
CA GLY A 169 -0.14 -3.74 -4.76
C GLY A 169 0.27 -4.90 -5.66
N ILE A 170 0.95 -4.64 -6.76
CA ILE A 170 1.42 -5.65 -7.73
C ILE A 170 2.81 -6.15 -7.36
N GLU A 171 3.66 -5.25 -6.92
CA GLU A 171 5.04 -5.39 -6.47
C GLU A 171 6.02 -5.78 -7.58
N SER A 172 5.83 -6.88 -8.30
CA SER A 172 6.79 -7.33 -9.32
C SER A 172 6.09 -7.98 -10.53
N GLY A 173 6.73 -7.90 -11.68
CA GLY A 173 6.41 -8.66 -12.90
C GLY A 173 7.21 -9.95 -13.05
N SER A 174 7.98 -10.33 -12.02
CA SER A 174 8.67 -11.62 -11.93
C SER A 174 7.97 -12.49 -10.88
N GLN A 175 7.44 -13.66 -11.30
CA GLN A 175 6.79 -14.60 -10.37
C GLN A 175 7.76 -15.04 -9.27
N LYS A 176 9.03 -15.30 -9.61
CA LYS A 176 10.10 -15.61 -8.65
C LYS A 176 10.16 -14.58 -7.52
N ILE A 177 10.04 -13.28 -7.84
CA ILE A 177 10.08 -12.21 -6.85
C ILE A 177 8.78 -12.15 -6.04
N LEU A 178 7.62 -12.33 -6.65
CA LEU A 178 6.35 -12.42 -5.93
C LEU A 178 6.36 -13.56 -4.90
N ASP A 179 6.89 -14.73 -5.28
CA ASP A 179 7.04 -15.88 -4.41
C ASP A 179 8.02 -15.58 -3.27
N ARG A 180 9.16 -14.94 -3.58
CA ARG A 180 10.17 -14.53 -2.61
C ARG A 180 9.61 -13.53 -1.57
N LEU A 181 8.71 -12.65 -1.99
CA LEU A 181 8.03 -11.69 -1.13
C LEU A 181 6.85 -12.30 -0.35
N GLN A 182 6.54 -13.57 -0.57
CA GLN A 182 5.34 -14.25 -0.06
C GLN A 182 4.06 -13.43 -0.36
N LYS A 183 4.01 -12.88 -1.56
CA LYS A 183 2.85 -12.09 -1.99
C LYS A 183 1.62 -12.96 -2.25
N GLU A 184 1.81 -14.27 -2.47
CA GLU A 184 0.74 -15.25 -2.73
C GLU A 184 -0.23 -14.78 -3.83
N GLN A 185 0.30 -14.26 -4.93
CA GLN A 185 -0.46 -13.87 -6.13
C GLN A 185 0.31 -14.24 -7.38
N THR A 186 -0.41 -14.49 -8.47
CA THR A 186 0.16 -14.82 -9.78
C THR A 186 0.08 -13.62 -10.73
N LEU A 187 0.94 -13.60 -11.74
CA LEU A 187 0.90 -12.58 -12.79
C LEU A 187 -0.41 -12.61 -13.57
N GLU A 188 -1.04 -13.79 -13.72
CA GLU A 188 -2.34 -13.94 -14.38
C GLU A 188 -3.47 -13.30 -13.55
N GLU A 189 -3.47 -13.48 -12.24
CA GLU A 189 -4.41 -12.80 -11.33
C GLU A 189 -4.26 -11.29 -11.42
N VAL A 190 -3.03 -10.77 -11.50
CA VAL A 190 -2.77 -9.34 -11.70
C VAL A 190 -3.40 -8.85 -12.99
N GLU A 191 -3.15 -9.52 -14.13
CA GLU A 191 -3.73 -9.15 -15.41
C GLU A 191 -5.25 -9.16 -15.37
N THR A 192 -5.82 -10.19 -14.76
CA THR A 192 -7.27 -10.36 -14.65
C THR A 192 -7.90 -9.26 -13.82
N ALA A 193 -7.33 -8.95 -12.64
CA ALA A 193 -7.84 -7.91 -11.75
C ALA A 193 -7.82 -6.52 -12.42
N VAL A 194 -6.71 -6.16 -13.06
CA VAL A 194 -6.57 -4.87 -13.76
C VAL A 194 -7.57 -4.77 -14.91
N LYS A 195 -7.71 -5.83 -15.72
CA LYS A 195 -8.68 -5.87 -16.82
C LYS A 195 -10.13 -5.79 -16.32
N ASN A 196 -10.47 -6.50 -15.23
CA ASN A 196 -11.80 -6.47 -14.63
C ASN A 196 -12.16 -5.08 -14.09
N ALA A 197 -11.25 -4.42 -13.40
CA ALA A 197 -11.45 -3.07 -12.90
C ALA A 197 -11.69 -2.07 -14.06
N LYS A 198 -10.89 -2.14 -15.13
CA LYS A 198 -11.08 -1.29 -16.31
C LYS A 198 -12.40 -1.58 -17.03
N LYS A 199 -12.76 -2.86 -17.21
CA LYS A 199 -14.03 -3.28 -17.84
C LYS A 199 -15.25 -2.81 -17.05
N ALA A 200 -15.16 -2.79 -15.73
CA ALA A 200 -16.20 -2.32 -14.83
C ALA A 200 -16.43 -0.80 -14.85
N GLY A 201 -15.55 -0.04 -15.51
CA GLY A 201 -15.69 1.41 -15.60
C GLY A 201 -14.93 2.19 -14.51
N ILE A 202 -14.05 1.53 -13.74
CA ILE A 202 -13.13 2.24 -12.84
C ILE A 202 -12.26 3.17 -13.68
N GLU A 203 -12.31 4.45 -13.37
CA GLU A 203 -11.67 5.48 -14.20
C GLU A 203 -10.16 5.38 -14.15
N ILE A 204 -9.61 5.19 -12.93
CA ILE A 204 -8.18 5.09 -12.71
C ILE A 204 -7.84 3.79 -12.01
N VAL A 205 -7.02 3.00 -12.68
CA VAL A 205 -6.41 1.80 -12.10
C VAL A 205 -4.92 2.06 -11.97
N HIS A 206 -4.45 2.06 -10.73
CA HIS A 206 -3.05 2.29 -10.38
C HIS A 206 -2.36 0.97 -10.00
N GLY A 207 -1.09 0.82 -10.38
CA GLY A 207 -0.24 -0.30 -9.96
C GLY A 207 0.93 0.18 -9.12
N PHE A 208 1.08 -0.34 -7.91
CA PHE A 208 2.29 -0.19 -7.10
C PHE A 208 3.26 -1.32 -7.42
N PHE A 209 4.49 -0.95 -7.69
CA PHE A 209 5.61 -1.85 -7.94
C PHE A 209 6.78 -1.51 -7.03
N THR A 210 7.54 -2.51 -6.66
CA THR A 210 8.79 -2.37 -5.93
C THR A 210 9.96 -2.84 -6.78
N VAL A 211 11.10 -2.19 -6.63
CA VAL A 211 12.39 -2.60 -7.21
C VAL A 211 13.43 -2.64 -6.10
N GLY A 212 14.45 -3.44 -6.27
CA GLY A 212 15.41 -3.66 -5.22
C GLY A 212 14.89 -4.67 -4.19
N ASN A 213 14.13 -5.65 -4.64
CA ASN A 213 13.62 -6.74 -3.80
C ASN A 213 14.73 -7.73 -3.43
N PRO A 214 14.58 -8.52 -2.33
CA PRO A 214 15.52 -9.57 -2.00
C PRO A 214 15.76 -10.52 -3.18
N ASP A 215 17.02 -10.79 -3.45
CA ASP A 215 17.47 -11.71 -4.50
C ASP A 215 17.01 -11.34 -5.93
N GLU A 216 16.57 -10.09 -6.13
CA GLU A 216 16.15 -9.55 -7.43
C GLU A 216 17.36 -9.23 -8.30
N THR A 217 17.30 -9.65 -9.55
CA THR A 217 18.31 -9.35 -10.58
C THR A 217 17.87 -8.18 -11.46
N VAL A 218 18.79 -7.63 -12.25
CA VAL A 218 18.45 -6.61 -13.26
C VAL A 218 17.39 -7.15 -14.23
N GLU A 219 17.51 -8.41 -14.63
CA GLU A 219 16.54 -9.07 -15.51
C GLU A 219 15.14 -9.17 -14.86
N ASP A 220 15.04 -9.47 -13.57
CA ASP A 220 13.77 -9.50 -12.85
C ASP A 220 13.12 -8.10 -12.81
N MET A 221 13.93 -7.04 -12.61
CA MET A 221 13.44 -5.66 -12.68
C MET A 221 12.95 -5.30 -14.09
N GLU A 222 13.69 -5.69 -15.14
CA GLU A 222 13.29 -5.45 -16.53
C GLU A 222 11.97 -6.16 -16.87
N LYS A 223 11.79 -7.42 -16.42
CA LYS A 223 10.51 -8.16 -16.52
C LYS A 223 9.37 -7.38 -15.85
N THR A 224 9.65 -6.72 -14.71
CA THR A 224 8.64 -5.92 -13.99
C THR A 224 8.20 -4.72 -14.83
N PHE A 225 9.11 -3.99 -15.46
CA PHE A 225 8.76 -2.87 -16.35
C PHE A 225 8.04 -3.34 -17.62
N GLU A 226 8.48 -4.45 -18.22
CA GLU A 226 7.81 -5.05 -19.37
C GLU A 226 6.37 -5.47 -19.02
N PHE A 227 6.18 -6.15 -17.89
CA PHE A 227 4.86 -6.54 -17.40
C PHE A 227 3.95 -5.33 -17.18
N ALA A 228 4.43 -4.30 -16.47
CA ALA A 228 3.69 -3.06 -16.25
C ALA A 228 3.29 -2.36 -17.57
N SER A 229 4.12 -2.47 -18.62
CA SER A 229 3.82 -1.89 -19.90
C SER A 229 2.61 -2.54 -20.59
N ARG A 230 2.44 -3.85 -20.43
CA ARG A 230 1.34 -4.63 -21.04
C ARG A 230 0.00 -4.46 -20.30
N LEU A 231 0.04 -4.12 -19.01
CA LEU A 231 -1.17 -3.92 -18.22
C LEU A 231 -1.89 -2.61 -18.64
N PRO A 232 -3.24 -2.59 -18.71
CA PRO A 232 -4.00 -1.38 -18.99
C PRO A 232 -4.11 -0.46 -17.76
N LEU A 233 -2.99 -0.25 -17.05
CA LEU A 233 -2.89 0.69 -15.95
C LEU A 233 -2.92 2.13 -16.45
N ASP A 234 -3.62 3.00 -15.74
CA ASP A 234 -3.65 4.44 -16.01
C ASP A 234 -2.44 5.14 -15.40
N THR A 235 -2.10 4.75 -14.17
CA THR A 235 -0.93 5.26 -13.45
C THR A 235 -0.15 4.13 -12.79
N PHE A 236 1.09 4.40 -12.41
CA PHE A 236 1.96 3.41 -11.77
C PHE A 236 2.99 4.10 -10.87
N GLY A 237 3.33 3.43 -9.78
CA GLY A 237 4.41 3.84 -8.88
C GLY A 237 5.48 2.75 -8.82
N PHE A 238 6.76 3.11 -8.97
CA PHE A 238 7.90 2.22 -8.78
C PHE A 238 8.75 2.75 -7.64
N ASN A 239 8.67 2.09 -6.50
CA ASN A 239 9.42 2.46 -5.31
C ASN A 239 10.56 1.47 -5.05
N ARG A 240 11.63 1.93 -4.41
CA ARG A 240 12.61 0.99 -3.85
C ARG A 240 11.99 0.33 -2.63
N LEU A 241 12.27 -0.98 -2.48
CA LEU A 241 11.83 -1.71 -1.31
C LEU A 241 12.47 -1.10 -0.05
N CYS A 242 11.63 -0.84 0.96
CA CYS A 242 12.08 -0.50 2.31
C CYS A 242 11.99 -1.72 3.21
N VAL A 243 13.01 -1.93 4.02
CA VAL A 243 13.05 -3.02 5.00
C VAL A 243 12.58 -2.47 6.34
N TYR A 244 11.30 -2.68 6.65
CA TYR A 244 10.72 -2.17 7.89
C TYR A 244 11.11 -3.03 9.10
N ARG A 245 11.46 -2.37 10.22
CA ARG A 245 11.82 -3.05 11.46
C ARG A 245 10.67 -3.93 11.97
N GLY A 246 11.01 -5.13 12.44
CA GLY A 246 10.05 -6.09 12.96
C GLY A 246 9.44 -7.02 11.89
N THR A 247 9.64 -6.74 10.60
CA THR A 247 9.15 -7.61 9.52
C THR A 247 9.98 -8.90 9.41
N PRO A 248 9.44 -9.98 8.81
CA PRO A 248 10.22 -11.17 8.49
C PRO A 248 11.49 -10.86 7.70
N LEU A 249 11.39 -9.93 6.76
CA LEU A 249 12.52 -9.49 5.94
C LEU A 249 13.58 -8.77 6.79
N TRP A 250 13.17 -7.93 7.74
CA TRP A 250 14.10 -7.30 8.68
C TRP A 250 14.88 -8.33 9.48
N GLN A 251 14.21 -9.35 10.01
CA GLN A 251 14.86 -10.40 10.81
C GLN A 251 15.84 -11.21 9.98
N GLU A 252 15.47 -11.55 8.74
CA GLU A 252 16.40 -12.18 7.81
C GLU A 252 17.66 -11.34 7.62
N TYR A 253 17.49 -10.02 7.48
CA TYR A 253 18.61 -9.12 7.22
C TYR A 253 19.48 -8.86 8.45
N VAL A 254 18.89 -8.88 9.66
CA VAL A 254 19.65 -8.90 10.91
C VAL A 254 20.52 -10.17 10.97
N LYS A 255 19.93 -11.35 10.68
CA LYS A 255 20.67 -12.63 10.65
C LYS A 255 21.78 -12.65 9.60
N ARG A 256 21.60 -11.95 8.48
CA ARG A 256 22.62 -11.81 7.43
C ARG A 256 23.66 -10.70 7.71
N GLY A 257 23.51 -9.96 8.80
CA GLY A 257 24.38 -8.83 9.15
C GLY A 257 24.26 -7.62 8.23
N LEU A 258 23.15 -7.49 7.49
CA LEU A 258 22.89 -6.39 6.57
C LEU A 258 22.23 -5.17 7.25
N VAL A 259 21.53 -5.40 8.36
CA VAL A 259 20.91 -4.37 9.19
C VAL A 259 21.17 -4.66 10.66
N SER A 260 21.09 -3.64 11.50
CA SER A 260 21.31 -3.75 12.95
C SER A 260 20.13 -3.16 13.71
N ASP A 261 19.71 -3.81 14.80
CA ASP A 261 18.74 -3.29 15.76
C ASP A 261 19.36 -2.24 16.72
N ALA A 262 20.58 -1.80 16.46
CA ALA A 262 21.26 -0.75 17.22
C ALA A 262 20.48 0.59 17.19
N LYS A 263 20.95 1.57 17.98
CA LYS A 263 20.29 2.88 18.18
C LYS A 263 19.94 3.63 16.87
N ASP A 264 20.62 3.30 15.79
CA ASP A 264 20.51 4.01 14.49
C ASP A 264 19.54 3.34 13.50
N TRP A 265 18.65 2.46 13.95
CA TRP A 265 17.70 1.73 13.08
C TRP A 265 16.88 2.66 12.16
N TYR A 266 16.64 3.91 12.55
CA TYR A 266 15.93 4.90 11.74
C TYR A 266 16.64 5.24 10.42
N LYS A 267 17.96 5.01 10.32
CA LYS A 267 18.72 5.19 9.06
C LYS A 267 18.21 4.26 7.96
N TYR A 268 17.66 3.14 8.37
CA TYR A 268 17.10 2.12 7.46
C TYR A 268 15.69 2.44 6.98
N PHE A 269 15.04 3.43 7.56
CA PHE A 269 13.71 3.87 7.15
C PHE A 269 13.73 4.61 5.80
N LYS A 270 14.87 5.16 5.42
CA LYS A 270 15.07 5.75 4.09
C LYS A 270 15.65 4.68 3.18
N CYS A 271 14.87 4.26 2.18
CA CYS A 271 15.24 3.24 1.18
C CYS A 271 16.57 3.48 0.46
N SER A 272 17.28 4.59 0.74
CA SER A 272 18.56 4.94 0.14
C SER A 272 19.77 4.38 0.89
N GLU A 273 19.62 3.92 2.12
CA GLU A 273 20.73 3.56 3.00
C GLU A 273 20.97 2.05 3.14
N ILE A 274 19.99 1.22 2.79
CA ILE A 274 20.18 -0.23 2.69
C ILE A 274 19.92 -0.67 1.26
N ASP A 275 20.80 -1.49 0.76
CA ASP A 275 20.54 -2.28 -0.44
C ASP A 275 20.05 -3.67 -0.04
N PRO A 276 18.73 -3.92 -0.10
CA PRO A 276 18.17 -5.23 0.21
C PRO A 276 18.49 -6.28 -0.86
N THR A 277 19.08 -5.86 -1.97
CA THR A 277 19.53 -6.74 -3.05
C THR A 277 21.02 -7.00 -2.99
N CYS A 278 21.48 -7.96 -3.77
CA CYS A 278 22.90 -8.11 -4.06
C CYS A 278 23.43 -7.06 -5.07
N LEU A 279 22.59 -6.09 -5.47
CA LEU A 279 22.91 -5.07 -6.45
C LEU A 279 23.17 -3.72 -5.77
N PRO A 280 24.18 -2.96 -6.22
CA PRO A 280 24.39 -1.60 -5.73
C PRO A 280 23.16 -0.71 -5.97
N GLY A 281 22.82 0.15 -5.00
CA GLY A 281 21.67 1.06 -5.09
C GLY A 281 21.67 1.98 -6.32
N GLU A 282 22.84 2.29 -6.83
CA GLU A 282 23.02 3.06 -8.07
C GLU A 282 22.55 2.27 -9.29
N VAL A 283 22.82 0.97 -9.35
CA VAL A 283 22.33 0.08 -10.42
C VAL A 283 20.81 0.01 -10.38
N ILE A 284 20.23 -0.18 -9.19
CA ILE A 284 18.77 -0.22 -9.01
C ILE A 284 18.15 1.10 -9.48
N ASN A 285 18.73 2.25 -9.07
CA ASN A 285 18.23 3.56 -9.46
C ASN A 285 18.35 3.79 -10.98
N GLN A 286 19.44 3.35 -11.60
CA GLN A 286 19.62 3.45 -13.05
C GLN A 286 18.59 2.60 -13.79
N VAL A 287 18.46 1.32 -13.45
CA VAL A 287 17.46 0.42 -14.05
C VAL A 287 16.04 0.97 -13.89
N ARG A 288 15.72 1.48 -12.68
CA ARG A 288 14.43 2.11 -12.42
C ARG A 288 14.18 3.33 -13.30
N GLN A 289 15.15 4.23 -13.46
CA GLN A 289 15.01 5.41 -14.32
C GLN A 289 14.83 5.03 -15.79
N GLU A 290 15.66 4.13 -16.29
CA GLU A 290 15.58 3.68 -17.70
C GLU A 290 14.26 2.94 -17.95
N GLY A 291 13.84 2.07 -17.02
CA GLY A 291 12.57 1.37 -17.07
C GLY A 291 11.37 2.32 -17.07
N LEU A 292 11.36 3.34 -16.21
CA LEU A 292 10.30 4.36 -16.20
C LEU A 292 10.24 5.15 -17.51
N LYS A 293 11.38 5.53 -18.09
CA LYS A 293 11.42 6.21 -19.39
C LYS A 293 10.81 5.35 -20.49
N LYS A 294 11.25 4.08 -20.59
CA LYS A 294 10.74 3.12 -21.58
C LYS A 294 9.23 2.91 -21.39
N LEU A 295 8.78 2.72 -20.17
CA LEU A 295 7.37 2.52 -19.82
C LEU A 295 6.52 3.74 -20.20
N PHE A 296 6.97 4.95 -19.86
CA PHE A 296 6.27 6.18 -20.22
C PHE A 296 6.13 6.33 -21.74
N LEU A 297 7.22 6.15 -22.50
CA LEU A 297 7.20 6.22 -23.95
C LEU A 297 6.29 5.15 -24.57
N TYR A 298 6.32 3.93 -24.03
CA TYR A 298 5.43 2.85 -24.47
C TYR A 298 3.96 3.21 -24.24
N LYS A 299 3.61 3.73 -23.06
CA LYS A 299 2.23 4.15 -22.76
C LYS A 299 1.77 5.29 -23.68
N LEU A 300 2.61 6.27 -23.93
CA LEU A 300 2.31 7.39 -24.83
C LEU A 300 2.03 6.92 -26.27
N THR A 301 2.78 5.95 -26.76
CA THR A 301 2.64 5.45 -28.14
C THR A 301 1.54 4.40 -28.27
N ARG A 302 1.41 3.50 -27.31
CA ARG A 302 0.47 2.36 -27.38
C ARG A 302 -0.93 2.69 -26.91
N TYR A 303 -1.06 3.63 -25.94
CA TYR A 303 -2.31 4.04 -25.33
C TYR A 303 -2.53 5.56 -25.40
N PRO A 304 -2.45 6.19 -26.59
CA PRO A 304 -2.46 7.66 -26.71
C PRO A 304 -3.75 8.29 -26.20
N ILE A 305 -4.91 7.66 -26.46
CA ILE A 305 -6.22 8.16 -26.01
C ILE A 305 -6.32 8.14 -24.50
N GLN A 306 -5.87 7.05 -23.86
CA GLN A 306 -5.88 6.91 -22.39
C GLN A 306 -4.94 7.95 -21.74
N THR A 307 -3.73 8.08 -22.29
CA THR A 307 -2.74 9.06 -21.86
C THR A 307 -3.28 10.49 -22.00
N PHE A 308 -3.95 10.81 -23.10
CA PHE A 308 -4.56 12.13 -23.29
C PHE A 308 -5.71 12.40 -22.30
N LYS A 309 -6.59 11.41 -22.05
CA LYS A 309 -7.66 11.54 -21.05
C LYS A 309 -7.09 11.80 -19.65
N LEU A 310 -6.04 11.07 -19.28
CA LEU A 310 -5.35 11.25 -18.01
C LEU A 310 -4.71 12.63 -17.90
N LEU A 311 -4.01 13.06 -18.94
CA LEU A 311 -3.38 14.39 -19.01
C LEU A 311 -4.43 15.50 -18.88
N ARG A 312 -5.55 15.41 -19.62
CA ARG A 312 -6.65 16.36 -19.52
C ARG A 312 -7.25 16.42 -18.10
N ARG A 313 -7.33 15.26 -17.44
CA ARG A 313 -7.80 15.19 -16.05
C ARG A 313 -6.83 15.89 -15.11
N PHE A 314 -5.53 15.62 -15.20
CA PHE A 314 -4.53 16.31 -14.39
C PHE A 314 -4.53 17.82 -14.60
N LEU A 315 -4.61 18.28 -15.86
CA LEU A 315 -4.67 19.70 -16.18
C LEU A 315 -5.94 20.42 -15.66
N ARG A 316 -7.00 19.66 -15.36
CA ARG A 316 -8.21 20.24 -14.75
C ARG A 316 -8.00 20.59 -13.28
N TYR A 317 -7.15 19.84 -12.57
CA TYR A 317 -6.99 19.94 -11.11
C TYR A 317 -5.61 20.39 -10.66
N MET A 318 -4.64 20.44 -11.57
CA MET A 318 -3.26 20.80 -11.29
C MET A 318 -2.75 21.89 -12.22
N PRO A 319 -1.90 22.80 -11.74
CA PRO A 319 -1.19 23.75 -12.59
C PRO A 319 -0.38 23.03 -13.66
N PHE A 320 -0.35 23.58 -14.86
CA PHE A 320 0.41 23.01 -15.99
C PHE A 320 1.89 22.72 -15.63
N ARG A 321 2.51 23.59 -14.82
CA ARG A 321 3.89 23.43 -14.36
C ARG A 321 4.08 22.10 -13.62
N ASP A 322 3.14 21.73 -12.77
CA ASP A 322 3.25 20.53 -11.92
C ASP A 322 2.96 19.26 -12.75
N VAL A 323 2.01 19.32 -13.67
CA VAL A 323 1.79 18.26 -14.66
C VAL A 323 3.02 18.07 -15.56
N ALA A 324 3.62 19.15 -16.04
CA ALA A 324 4.85 19.11 -16.82
C ALA A 324 6.02 18.50 -16.01
N TYR A 325 6.14 18.85 -14.73
CA TYR A 325 7.14 18.26 -13.84
C TYR A 325 6.94 16.75 -13.67
N LEU A 326 5.71 16.28 -13.43
CA LEU A 326 5.40 14.84 -13.33
C LEU A 326 5.79 14.08 -14.59
N ILE A 327 5.51 14.64 -15.77
CA ILE A 327 5.88 14.06 -17.07
C ILE A 327 7.39 14.03 -17.24
N MET A 328 8.07 15.11 -16.83
CA MET A 328 9.51 15.24 -17.02
C MET A 328 10.34 14.52 -15.95
N LYS A 329 9.77 14.26 -14.78
CA LYS A 329 10.47 13.63 -13.64
C LYS A 329 11.25 12.36 -14.03
N PRO A 330 10.74 11.43 -14.87
CA PRO A 330 11.54 10.28 -15.33
C PRO A 330 12.76 10.66 -16.20
N PHE A 331 12.73 11.82 -16.85
CA PHE A 331 13.78 12.29 -17.75
C PHE A 331 14.78 13.23 -17.06
N LEU A 332 14.45 13.77 -15.89
CA LEU A 332 15.35 14.59 -15.10
C LEU A 332 16.38 13.66 -14.44
N GLY A 333 17.65 13.79 -14.86
CA GLY A 333 18.75 13.01 -14.27
C GLY A 333 18.91 13.30 -12.77
N GLN A 334 19.12 12.29 -11.96
CA GLN A 334 19.68 12.51 -10.62
C GLN A 334 21.13 13.02 -10.77
N LYS A 335 21.56 13.91 -9.85
CA LYS A 335 22.98 14.30 -9.76
C LYS A 335 23.82 13.02 -9.67
N LYS A 336 24.92 12.95 -10.43
CA LYS A 336 25.84 11.80 -10.44
C LYS A 336 26.15 11.37 -9.01
N GLY A 337 25.76 10.17 -8.64
CA GLY A 337 26.10 9.52 -7.40
C GLY A 337 27.56 9.05 -7.40
N ALA A 338 28.02 8.53 -6.27
CA ALA A 338 29.39 8.03 -6.05
C ALA A 338 29.79 6.95 -7.06
N THR A 339 31.06 6.84 -7.31
CA THR A 339 31.63 5.87 -8.26
C THR A 339 31.58 4.43 -7.72
N LYS A 340 31.65 3.43 -8.63
CA LYS A 340 31.61 2.00 -8.29
C LYS A 340 32.65 1.60 -7.22
N ALA A 341 33.80 2.30 -7.16
CA ALA A 341 34.85 2.07 -6.18
C ALA A 341 34.47 2.55 -4.76
N GLU A 342 33.78 3.70 -4.65
CA GLU A 342 33.29 4.23 -3.36
C GLU A 342 32.16 3.37 -2.79
N VAL A 343 31.37 2.73 -3.64
CA VAL A 343 30.28 1.82 -3.24
C VAL A 343 30.84 0.51 -2.69
N LEU A 344 31.88 -0.04 -3.33
CA LEU A 344 32.58 -1.25 -2.86
C LEU A 344 33.28 -1.03 -1.51
N SER A 345 33.87 0.13 -1.28
CA SER A 345 34.50 0.50 0.00
C SER A 345 33.49 0.49 1.16
N ARG A 346 32.27 1.02 0.94
CA ARG A 346 31.19 1.01 1.95
C ARG A 346 30.62 -0.39 2.23
N ALA A 347 30.64 -1.28 1.25
CA ALA A 347 30.19 -2.66 1.43
C ALA A 347 31.14 -3.47 2.35
N VAL A 348 32.44 -3.13 2.35
CA VAL A 348 33.44 -3.77 3.22
C VAL A 348 33.32 -3.29 4.67
N GLU A 349 33.03 -1.98 4.89
CA GLU A 349 32.79 -1.44 6.25
C GLU A 349 31.53 -2.04 6.92
N HIS A 350 30.53 -2.47 6.15
CA HIS A 350 29.32 -3.13 6.69
C HIS A 350 29.57 -4.57 7.16
N ALA A 351 30.64 -5.20 6.74
CA ALA A 351 30.94 -6.59 7.14
C ALA A 351 31.46 -6.72 8.58
N GLU A 352 31.87 -5.63 9.22
CA GLU A 352 32.52 -5.64 10.55
C GLU A 352 31.54 -5.52 11.74
N MET A 353 30.24 -5.32 11.53
CA MET A 353 29.24 -5.10 12.61
C MET A 353 28.50 -6.37 13.07
N LYS A 354 29.18 -7.52 13.06
CA LYS A 354 28.52 -8.84 13.22
C LYS A 354 28.10 -9.27 14.63
N ASP A 355 28.54 -8.70 15.72
CA ASP A 355 28.47 -9.37 17.03
C ASP A 355 27.38 -8.95 18.03
N ALA A 356 26.57 -7.92 17.74
CA ALA A 356 25.57 -7.43 18.70
C ALA A 356 24.13 -7.98 18.49
N ALA A 357 23.88 -8.71 17.44
CA ALA A 357 22.50 -9.02 16.97
C ALA A 357 21.86 -10.29 17.57
N ALA A 358 22.64 -11.17 18.19
CA ALA A 358 22.17 -12.52 18.53
C ALA A 358 21.12 -12.60 19.67
N GLN A 359 21.13 -11.67 20.61
CA GLN A 359 20.26 -11.76 21.82
C GLN A 359 18.84 -11.23 21.66
N LEU A 360 18.59 -10.34 20.68
CA LEU A 360 17.23 -9.79 20.40
C LEU A 360 16.41 -10.66 19.45
N THR A 361 17.03 -11.61 18.80
CA THR A 361 16.43 -12.42 17.73
C THR A 361 15.38 -13.40 18.26
N GLN A 362 15.55 -13.95 19.43
CA GLN A 362 14.71 -15.04 19.95
C GLN A 362 13.29 -14.58 20.32
N LEU A 363 13.14 -13.44 20.97
CA LEU A 363 11.83 -12.85 21.32
C LEU A 363 11.03 -12.41 20.10
N SER A 364 11.72 -11.97 19.04
CA SER A 364 11.06 -11.52 17.83
C SER A 364 10.60 -12.67 16.94
N ASP A 365 11.26 -13.83 16.97
CA ASP A 365 10.89 -15.02 16.22
C ASP A 365 9.58 -15.65 16.77
N GLU A 366 9.38 -15.68 18.09
CA GLU A 366 8.13 -16.18 18.70
C GLU A 366 6.94 -15.27 18.41
N LEU A 367 7.12 -13.95 18.51
CA LEU A 367 6.06 -13.00 18.18
C LEU A 367 5.66 -13.12 16.71
N LEU A 368 6.63 -13.24 15.81
CA LEU A 368 6.38 -13.37 14.40
C LEU A 368 5.66 -14.66 14.04
N HIS A 369 6.07 -15.78 14.65
CA HIS A 369 5.41 -17.07 14.45
C HIS A 369 3.92 -16.98 14.81
N ASN A 370 3.60 -16.40 15.98
CA ASN A 370 2.22 -16.23 16.44
C ASN A 370 1.41 -15.35 15.48
N VAL A 371 1.97 -14.21 15.04
CA VAL A 371 1.32 -13.31 14.05
C VAL A 371 1.06 -14.03 12.73
N MET A 372 1.98 -14.86 12.26
CA MET A 372 1.81 -15.60 11.00
C MET A 372 0.71 -16.67 11.09
N GLU A 373 0.61 -17.38 12.23
CA GLU A 373 -0.46 -18.36 12.45
C GLU A 373 -1.84 -17.68 12.59
N GLU A 374 -1.94 -16.57 13.30
CA GLU A 374 -3.18 -15.79 13.38
C GLU A 374 -3.60 -15.22 12.02
N SER A 375 -2.65 -14.73 11.22
CA SER A 375 -2.90 -14.27 9.85
C SER A 375 -3.45 -15.38 8.95
N LYS A 376 -2.95 -16.60 9.09
CA LYS A 376 -3.41 -17.77 8.34
C LYS A 376 -4.85 -18.16 8.72
N ALA A 377 -5.16 -18.18 10.01
CA ALA A 377 -6.50 -18.47 10.51
C ALA A 377 -7.52 -17.40 10.03
N GLU A 378 -7.12 -16.14 10.06
CA GLU A 378 -7.96 -15.04 9.60
C GLU A 378 -8.26 -15.12 8.08
N ARG A 379 -7.27 -15.49 7.27
CA ARG A 379 -7.48 -15.71 5.82
C ARG A 379 -8.47 -16.84 5.56
N GLN A 380 -8.37 -17.95 6.28
CA GLN A 380 -9.30 -19.07 6.15
C GLN A 380 -10.73 -18.64 6.51
N ARG A 381 -10.89 -17.86 7.58
CA ARG A 381 -12.19 -17.32 7.99
C ARG A 381 -12.80 -16.44 6.89
N ILE A 382 -12.02 -15.50 6.36
CA ILE A 382 -12.47 -14.58 5.29
C ILE A 382 -12.85 -15.36 4.03
N GLN A 383 -12.09 -16.38 3.67
CA GLN A 383 -12.37 -17.21 2.50
C GLN A 383 -13.68 -18.02 2.67
N GLN A 384 -13.90 -18.62 3.84
CA GLN A 384 -15.15 -19.32 4.14
C GLN A 384 -16.38 -18.40 4.09
N GLU A 385 -16.26 -17.18 4.65
CA GLU A 385 -17.32 -16.17 4.57
C GLU A 385 -17.61 -15.77 3.11
N ALA A 386 -16.60 -15.68 2.26
CA ALA A 386 -16.74 -15.34 0.85
C ALA A 386 -17.36 -16.47 0.02
N GLU A 387 -17.01 -17.73 0.28
CA GLU A 387 -17.57 -18.90 -0.40
C GLU A 387 -19.05 -19.08 -0.07
N GLY A 388 -19.45 -18.90 1.19
CA GLY A 388 -20.86 -18.91 1.61
C GLY A 388 -21.71 -17.79 0.97
N THR A 389 -21.06 -16.81 0.33
CA THR A 389 -21.74 -15.72 -0.40
C THR A 389 -21.99 -16.07 -1.87
N ARG A 390 -21.18 -16.96 -2.46
CA ARG A 390 -21.32 -17.38 -3.87
C ARG A 390 -22.52 -18.31 -4.13
N GLU A 391 -23.09 -18.91 -3.09
CA GLU A 391 -24.22 -19.83 -3.20
C GLU A 391 -25.60 -19.11 -3.19
N LEU A 392 -25.64 -17.79 -3.06
CA LEU A 392 -26.92 -17.06 -3.18
C LEU A 392 -27.31 -16.94 -4.65
N PRO A 393 -28.53 -17.37 -5.05
CA PRO A 393 -28.97 -17.29 -6.44
C PRO A 393 -29.05 -15.83 -6.88
N MET A 394 -28.49 -15.58 -8.07
CA MET A 394 -28.62 -14.28 -8.74
C MET A 394 -30.12 -13.94 -8.84
N VAL A 395 -30.54 -12.89 -8.18
CA VAL A 395 -31.87 -12.32 -8.35
C VAL A 395 -31.98 -11.87 -9.81
N GLN A 396 -32.74 -12.60 -10.61
CA GLN A 396 -33.10 -12.18 -11.96
C GLN A 396 -33.94 -10.91 -11.83
N THR A 397 -33.35 -9.76 -12.10
CA THR A 397 -34.10 -8.53 -12.32
C THR A 397 -34.91 -8.67 -13.61
N ARG A 398 -36.21 -8.69 -13.44
CA ARG A 398 -37.16 -8.45 -14.53
C ARG A 398 -37.23 -6.97 -14.88
#